data_456ac6a295b170cce51e82b7ad42cac3
#
_entry.id   456ac6a295b170cce51e82b7ad42cac3
#
_cell.length_a   1.000
_cell.length_b   1.000
_cell.length_c   1.000
_cell.angle_alpha   90.00
_cell.angle_beta   90.00
_cell.angle_gamma   90.00
#
_symmetry.space_group_name_H-M   'P 1'
#
loop_
_entity.id
_entity.type
_entity.pdbx_description
1 polymer ?
#
loop_
_entity_poly.entity_id
_entity_poly.type
_entity_poly.pdbx_seq_one_letter_code
_entity_poly.pdbx_strand_id
1 'polypeptide(L)'
;MHELTPPDSHYLNAATGWCELGNFAEAQAELHRISAPNRDHPQVLAEEWRIYAAEKQWLPALEVARRLIEVAPDIPMGWINQSYGLHEMKLTQEARNQLAPVAEKFPAVSTIPYNLACYACQLGNLTEASQWLAKAIEIGAAEDIKRMALSDPDLQPMWEEIKKL
;
A
#
# COMPACT_ATOMS: atom_id res chain seq x y z
N MET A 1 10.53 -13.15 13.15
CA MET A 1 10.13 -13.62 11.80
C MET A 1 11.30 -14.43 11.26
N HIS A 2 11.09 -15.63 10.73
CA HIS A 2 12.15 -16.44 10.14
C HIS A 2 12.42 -15.97 8.71
N GLU A 3 13.63 -16.18 8.22
CA GLU A 3 14.01 -15.88 6.84
C GLU A 3 13.53 -17.01 5.91
N LEU A 4 13.04 -16.64 4.71
CA LEU A 4 12.73 -17.64 3.69
C LEU A 4 14.02 -18.24 3.14
N THR A 5 14.11 -19.56 3.17
CA THR A 5 15.24 -20.33 2.65
C THR A 5 14.88 -21.01 1.33
N PRO A 6 15.88 -21.44 0.51
CA PRO A 6 15.61 -22.26 -0.67
C PRO A 6 14.86 -23.55 -0.32
N PRO A 7 13.90 -24.01 -1.17
CA PRO A 7 13.62 -23.43 -2.50
C PRO A 7 12.64 -22.23 -2.47
N ASP A 8 11.93 -21.95 -1.36
CA ASP A 8 10.85 -20.96 -1.29
C ASP A 8 11.34 -19.54 -1.58
N SER A 9 12.56 -19.17 -1.12
CA SER A 9 13.15 -17.87 -1.46
C SER A 9 13.42 -17.71 -2.96
N HIS A 10 13.74 -18.79 -3.68
CA HIS A 10 13.92 -18.75 -5.13
C HIS A 10 12.59 -18.53 -5.86
N TYR A 11 11.52 -19.18 -5.41
CA TYR A 11 10.18 -18.98 -5.98
C TYR A 11 9.66 -17.58 -5.75
N LEU A 12 9.86 -17.01 -4.56
CA LEU A 12 9.50 -15.62 -4.28
C LEU A 12 10.29 -14.65 -5.19
N ASN A 13 11.60 -14.84 -5.33
CA ASN A 13 12.41 -13.98 -6.21
C ASN A 13 11.97 -14.09 -7.67
N ALA A 14 11.63 -15.29 -8.15
CA ALA A 14 11.12 -15.48 -9.49
C ALA A 14 9.76 -14.79 -9.69
N ALA A 15 8.85 -14.91 -8.71
CA ALA A 15 7.56 -14.22 -8.73
C ALA A 15 7.74 -12.71 -8.82
N THR A 16 8.64 -12.14 -8.01
CA THR A 16 8.99 -10.71 -8.05
C THR A 16 9.49 -10.30 -9.44
N GLY A 17 10.39 -11.06 -10.04
CA GLY A 17 10.89 -10.80 -11.40
C GLY A 17 9.78 -10.85 -12.46
N TRP A 18 8.90 -11.82 -12.40
CA TRP A 18 7.75 -11.89 -13.30
C TRP A 18 6.77 -10.72 -13.13
N CYS A 19 6.53 -10.29 -11.89
CA CYS A 19 5.74 -9.08 -11.61
C CYS A 19 6.35 -7.82 -12.24
N GLU A 20 7.67 -7.63 -12.15
CA GLU A 20 8.37 -6.49 -12.75
C GLU A 20 8.26 -6.49 -14.27
N LEU A 21 8.18 -7.67 -14.88
CA LEU A 21 7.96 -7.85 -16.32
C LEU A 21 6.48 -7.76 -16.72
N GLY A 22 5.55 -7.58 -15.75
CA GLY A 22 4.11 -7.52 -16.01
C GLY A 22 3.47 -8.88 -16.32
N ASN A 23 4.18 -9.99 -16.09
CA ASN A 23 3.65 -11.35 -16.31
C ASN A 23 3.10 -11.91 -15.00
N PHE A 24 1.90 -11.45 -14.63
CA PHE A 24 1.27 -11.79 -13.35
C PHE A 24 0.87 -13.27 -13.25
N ALA A 25 0.55 -13.91 -14.37
CA ALA A 25 0.22 -15.34 -14.40
C ALA A 25 1.41 -16.21 -13.97
N GLU A 26 2.62 -15.94 -14.52
CA GLU A 26 3.84 -16.65 -14.12
C GLU A 26 4.24 -16.29 -12.69
N ALA A 27 4.08 -15.01 -12.29
CA ALA A 27 4.34 -14.59 -10.91
C ALA A 27 3.47 -15.39 -9.92
N GLN A 28 2.19 -15.54 -10.20
CA GLN A 28 1.27 -16.31 -9.38
C GLN A 28 1.61 -17.81 -9.38
N ALA A 29 2.01 -18.36 -10.53
CA ALA A 29 2.46 -19.75 -10.64
C ALA A 29 3.69 -20.02 -9.74
N GLU A 30 4.65 -19.10 -9.68
CA GLU A 30 5.81 -19.21 -8.79
C GLU A 30 5.41 -19.13 -7.32
N LEU A 31 4.50 -18.22 -6.92
CA LEU A 31 4.01 -18.16 -5.54
C LEU A 31 3.31 -19.45 -5.10
N HIS A 32 2.57 -20.11 -6.01
CA HIS A 32 1.93 -21.39 -5.71
C HIS A 32 2.90 -22.54 -5.41
N ARG A 33 4.17 -22.44 -5.84
CA ARG A 33 5.24 -23.41 -5.56
C ARG A 33 5.78 -23.29 -4.14
N ILE A 34 5.54 -22.15 -3.49
CA ILE A 34 5.99 -21.93 -2.11
C ILE A 34 5.33 -22.94 -1.18
N SER A 35 6.12 -23.54 -0.30
CA SER A 35 5.66 -24.55 0.64
C SER A 35 4.56 -24.04 1.56
N ALA A 36 3.63 -24.91 1.92
CA ALA A 36 2.46 -24.53 2.73
C ALA A 36 2.80 -23.77 4.03
N PRO A 37 3.86 -24.12 4.78
CA PRO A 37 4.22 -23.39 6.00
C PRO A 37 4.67 -21.93 5.75
N ASN A 38 5.11 -21.61 4.54
CA ASN A 38 5.64 -20.30 4.19
C ASN A 38 4.68 -19.43 3.37
N ARG A 39 3.48 -19.92 3.03
CA ARG A 39 2.50 -19.15 2.26
C ARG A 39 2.00 -17.90 2.96
N ASP A 40 1.96 -17.91 4.29
CA ASP A 40 1.60 -16.75 5.10
C ASP A 40 2.83 -15.93 5.55
N HIS A 41 4.01 -16.18 4.95
CA HIS A 41 5.16 -15.33 5.21
C HIS A 41 4.90 -13.92 4.68
N PRO A 42 5.17 -12.82 5.45
CA PRO A 42 4.82 -11.46 5.06
C PRO A 42 5.34 -11.02 3.70
N GLN A 43 6.53 -11.46 3.29
CA GLN A 43 7.07 -11.15 1.96
C GLN A 43 6.28 -11.85 0.85
N VAL A 44 5.78 -13.06 1.08
CA VAL A 44 4.94 -13.79 0.12
C VAL A 44 3.60 -13.09 -0.02
N LEU A 45 2.96 -12.74 1.11
CA LEU A 45 1.70 -12.01 1.11
C LEU A 45 1.83 -10.62 0.47
N ALA A 46 2.94 -9.93 0.69
CA ALA A 46 3.20 -8.63 0.05
C ALA A 46 3.29 -8.76 -1.49
N GLU A 47 3.93 -9.82 -1.99
CA GLU A 47 4.03 -10.08 -3.42
C GLU A 47 2.69 -10.55 -4.00
N GLU A 48 1.96 -11.41 -3.31
CA GLU A 48 0.61 -11.85 -3.69
C GLU A 48 -0.34 -10.65 -3.80
N TRP A 49 -0.30 -9.73 -2.83
CA TRP A 49 -1.05 -8.48 -2.87
C TRP A 49 -0.68 -7.63 -4.09
N ARG A 50 0.61 -7.50 -4.39
CA ARG A 50 1.11 -6.72 -5.54
C ARG A 50 0.55 -7.23 -6.86
N ILE A 51 0.46 -8.55 -7.03
CA ILE A 51 -0.13 -9.19 -8.21
C ILE A 51 -1.60 -8.81 -8.33
N TYR A 52 -2.39 -9.04 -7.28
CA TYR A 52 -3.83 -8.73 -7.30
C TYR A 52 -4.10 -7.23 -7.51
N ALA A 53 -3.32 -6.36 -6.90
CA ALA A 53 -3.45 -4.92 -7.07
C ALA A 53 -3.14 -4.48 -8.52
N ALA A 54 -2.09 -5.03 -9.13
CA ALA A 54 -1.73 -4.74 -10.52
C ALA A 54 -2.82 -5.18 -11.52
N GLU A 55 -3.49 -6.29 -11.23
CA GLU A 55 -4.63 -6.79 -12.01
C GLU A 55 -5.97 -6.15 -11.60
N LYS A 56 -5.96 -5.21 -10.64
CA LYS A 56 -7.17 -4.55 -10.07
C LYS A 56 -8.18 -5.53 -9.46
N GLN A 57 -7.70 -6.65 -8.98
CA GLN A 57 -8.50 -7.67 -8.29
C GLN A 57 -8.61 -7.31 -6.79
N TRP A 58 -9.40 -6.27 -6.49
CA TRP A 58 -9.40 -5.65 -5.16
C TRP A 58 -9.95 -6.55 -4.05
N LEU A 59 -10.92 -7.43 -4.32
CA LEU A 59 -11.44 -8.35 -3.29
C LEU A 59 -10.38 -9.37 -2.83
N PRO A 60 -9.67 -10.11 -3.71
CA PRO A 60 -8.53 -10.92 -3.31
C PRO A 60 -7.42 -10.10 -2.65
N ALA A 61 -7.10 -8.91 -3.18
CA ALA A 61 -6.09 -8.04 -2.59
C ALA A 61 -6.41 -7.66 -1.13
N LEU A 62 -7.69 -7.34 -0.82
CA LEU A 62 -8.13 -7.06 0.56
C LEU A 62 -7.98 -8.26 1.48
N GLU A 63 -8.28 -9.47 1.00
CA GLU A 63 -8.10 -10.69 1.80
C GLU A 63 -6.62 -10.92 2.15
N VAL A 64 -5.74 -10.76 1.17
CA VAL A 64 -4.29 -10.86 1.39
C VAL A 64 -3.80 -9.78 2.36
N ALA A 65 -4.28 -8.54 2.24
CA ALA A 65 -3.92 -7.47 3.16
C ALA A 65 -4.35 -7.77 4.61
N ARG A 66 -5.54 -8.36 4.83
CA ARG A 66 -6.01 -8.80 6.15
C ARG A 66 -5.10 -9.88 6.73
N ARG A 67 -4.77 -10.92 5.94
CA ARG A 67 -3.82 -11.95 6.35
C ARG A 67 -2.47 -11.36 6.73
N LEU A 68 -1.98 -10.38 5.95
CA LEU A 68 -0.72 -9.69 6.25
C LEU A 68 -0.79 -8.93 7.58
N ILE A 69 -1.91 -8.27 7.90
CA ILE A 69 -2.12 -7.63 9.20
C ILE A 69 -2.14 -8.64 10.34
N GLU A 70 -2.78 -9.81 10.14
CA GLU A 70 -2.87 -10.86 11.16
C GLU A 70 -1.50 -11.45 11.51
N VAL A 71 -0.67 -11.74 10.50
CA VAL A 71 0.64 -12.38 10.73
C VAL A 71 1.75 -11.39 11.06
N ALA A 72 1.60 -10.13 10.69
CA ALA A 72 2.61 -9.09 10.87
C ALA A 72 1.98 -7.72 11.23
N PRO A 73 1.25 -7.61 12.35
CA PRO A 73 0.53 -6.39 12.72
C PRO A 73 1.46 -5.17 12.96
N ASP A 74 2.74 -5.42 13.21
CA ASP A 74 3.76 -4.39 13.44
C ASP A 74 4.51 -3.98 12.16
N ILE A 75 4.05 -4.44 11.00
CA ILE A 75 4.51 -3.99 9.68
C ILE A 75 3.42 -3.11 9.07
N PRO A 76 3.73 -1.86 8.64
CA PRO A 76 2.71 -0.94 8.13
C PRO A 76 2.08 -1.37 6.81
N MET A 77 2.75 -2.23 6.04
CA MET A 77 2.37 -2.62 4.68
C MET A 77 0.95 -3.17 4.60
N GLY A 78 0.55 -4.09 5.51
CA GLY A 78 -0.78 -4.68 5.49
C GLY A 78 -1.88 -3.63 5.67
N TRP A 79 -1.69 -2.68 6.59
CA TRP A 79 -2.62 -1.58 6.85
C TRP A 79 -2.75 -0.62 5.66
N ILE A 80 -1.60 -0.26 5.05
CA ILE A 80 -1.56 0.60 3.85
C ILE A 80 -2.27 -0.11 2.70
N ASN A 81 -1.95 -1.36 2.45
CA ASN A 81 -2.51 -2.16 1.38
C ASN A 81 -4.02 -2.34 1.51
N GLN A 82 -4.52 -2.58 2.73
CA GLN A 82 -5.94 -2.71 3.01
C GLN A 82 -6.68 -1.39 2.70
N SER A 83 -6.17 -0.28 3.21
CA SER A 83 -6.81 1.03 2.99
C SER A 83 -6.78 1.43 1.51
N TYR A 84 -5.69 1.16 0.81
CA TYR A 84 -5.58 1.42 -0.62
C TYR A 84 -6.60 0.60 -1.42
N GLY A 85 -6.71 -0.70 -1.16
CA GLY A 85 -7.71 -1.55 -1.83
C GLY A 85 -9.15 -1.08 -1.59
N LEU A 86 -9.49 -0.66 -0.36
CA LEU A 86 -10.80 -0.06 -0.05
C LEU A 86 -11.04 1.22 -0.85
N HIS A 87 -10.05 2.10 -0.93
CA HIS A 87 -10.16 3.34 -1.69
C HIS A 87 -10.41 3.08 -3.18
N GLU A 88 -9.69 2.16 -3.78
CA GLU A 88 -9.87 1.77 -5.18
C GLU A 88 -11.26 1.17 -5.45
N MET A 89 -11.85 0.52 -4.47
CA MET A 89 -13.25 0.06 -4.51
C MET A 89 -14.27 1.16 -4.26
N LYS A 90 -13.84 2.45 -4.16
CA LYS A 90 -14.67 3.61 -3.86
C LYS A 90 -15.27 3.62 -2.45
N LEU A 91 -14.69 2.85 -1.54
CA LEU A 91 -15.00 2.84 -0.11
C LEU A 91 -14.04 3.78 0.65
N THR A 92 -13.83 4.99 0.11
CA THR A 92 -12.81 5.96 0.58
C THR A 92 -13.01 6.36 2.05
N GLN A 93 -14.26 6.52 2.49
CA GLN A 93 -14.53 6.83 3.90
C GLN A 93 -14.09 5.70 4.83
N GLU A 94 -14.29 4.45 4.42
CA GLU A 94 -13.85 3.29 5.18
C GLU A 94 -12.32 3.18 5.18
N ALA A 95 -11.68 3.37 4.02
CA ALA A 95 -10.22 3.43 3.89
C ALA A 95 -9.61 4.43 4.89
N ARG A 96 -10.16 5.67 4.92
CA ARG A 96 -9.73 6.71 5.85
C ARG A 96 -9.93 6.28 7.31
N ASN A 97 -11.10 5.77 7.67
CA ASN A 97 -11.42 5.37 9.04
C ASN A 97 -10.51 4.25 9.56
N GLN A 98 -10.12 3.32 8.69
CA GLN A 98 -9.21 2.23 9.05
C GLN A 98 -7.75 2.69 9.12
N LEU A 99 -7.31 3.61 8.25
CA LEU A 99 -5.92 4.03 8.21
C LEU A 99 -5.57 5.13 9.23
N ALA A 100 -6.51 6.02 9.58
CA ALA A 100 -6.23 7.16 10.45
C ALA A 100 -5.62 6.76 11.82
N PRO A 101 -6.15 5.77 12.57
CA PRO A 101 -5.54 5.34 13.83
C PRO A 101 -4.15 4.69 13.65
N VAL A 102 -3.84 4.19 12.45
CA VAL A 102 -2.55 3.55 12.15
C VAL A 102 -1.41 4.57 12.06
N ALA A 103 -1.71 5.84 11.78
CA ALA A 103 -0.72 6.92 11.73
C ALA A 103 0.01 7.13 13.07
N GLU A 104 -0.66 6.88 14.20
CA GLU A 104 -0.04 6.96 15.53
C GLU A 104 0.87 5.75 15.81
N LYS A 105 0.51 4.59 15.28
CA LYS A 105 1.31 3.35 15.41
C LYS A 105 2.62 3.42 14.61
N PHE A 106 2.60 4.07 13.46
CA PHE A 106 3.75 4.14 12.54
C PHE A 106 4.10 5.60 12.19
N PRO A 107 4.54 6.42 13.16
CA PRO A 107 4.72 7.87 12.96
C PRO A 107 5.82 8.26 11.97
N ALA A 108 6.73 7.34 11.63
CA ALA A 108 7.83 7.58 10.69
C ALA A 108 7.52 7.12 9.25
N VAL A 109 6.30 6.68 8.96
CA VAL A 109 5.92 6.14 7.64
C VAL A 109 5.12 7.17 6.87
N SER A 110 5.76 7.95 6.00
CA SER A 110 5.16 9.05 5.24
C SER A 110 4.02 8.63 4.30
N THR A 111 3.99 7.38 3.84
CA THR A 111 2.93 6.85 2.98
C THR A 111 1.57 6.86 3.68
N ILE A 112 1.52 6.71 5.00
CA ILE A 112 0.26 6.70 5.75
C ILE A 112 -0.41 8.09 5.70
N PRO A 113 0.22 9.18 6.15
CA PRO A 113 -0.38 10.50 6.03
C PRO A 113 -0.56 10.94 4.57
N TYR A 114 0.26 10.48 3.63
CA TYR A 114 0.05 10.73 2.21
C TYR A 114 -1.29 10.14 1.73
N ASN A 115 -1.55 8.86 1.98
CA ASN A 115 -2.81 8.23 1.60
C ASN A 115 -4.01 8.86 2.31
N LEU A 116 -3.87 9.26 3.59
CA LEU A 116 -4.91 9.99 4.31
C LEU A 116 -5.20 11.35 3.68
N ALA A 117 -4.20 12.04 3.14
CA ALA A 117 -4.41 13.27 2.38
C ALA A 117 -5.22 13.03 1.09
N CYS A 118 -4.88 11.99 0.33
CA CYS A 118 -5.65 11.58 -0.84
C CYS A 118 -7.12 11.28 -0.48
N TYR A 119 -7.33 10.49 0.58
CA TYR A 119 -8.69 10.11 1.00
C TYR A 119 -9.49 11.33 1.47
N ALA A 120 -8.90 12.21 2.28
CA ALA A 120 -9.56 13.44 2.73
C ALA A 120 -9.91 14.36 1.55
N CYS A 121 -9.01 14.49 0.57
CA CYS A 121 -9.23 15.27 -0.65
C CYS A 121 -10.40 14.71 -1.47
N GLN A 122 -10.45 13.39 -1.69
CA GLN A 122 -11.53 12.72 -2.42
C GLN A 122 -12.89 12.79 -1.69
N LEU A 123 -12.87 12.93 -0.36
CA LEU A 123 -14.06 13.17 0.45
C LEU A 123 -14.47 14.66 0.51
N GLY A 124 -13.73 15.55 -0.15
CA GLY A 124 -14.01 16.99 -0.19
C GLY A 124 -13.52 17.77 1.03
N ASN A 125 -12.78 17.13 1.95
CA ASN A 125 -12.21 17.80 3.12
C ASN A 125 -10.79 18.30 2.86
N LEU A 126 -10.68 19.41 2.10
CA LEU A 126 -9.39 19.94 1.67
C LEU A 126 -8.51 20.44 2.84
N THR A 127 -9.15 20.93 3.93
CA THR A 127 -8.41 21.35 5.13
C THR A 127 -7.70 20.17 5.79
N GLU A 128 -8.38 19.06 5.97
CA GLU A 128 -7.78 17.84 6.50
C GLU A 128 -6.73 17.27 5.55
N ALA A 129 -7.01 17.29 4.24
CA ALA A 129 -6.06 16.84 3.22
C ALA A 129 -4.74 17.61 3.28
N SER A 130 -4.80 18.95 3.42
CA SER A 130 -3.62 19.81 3.58
C SER A 130 -2.83 19.47 4.84
N GLN A 131 -3.50 19.20 5.97
CA GLN A 131 -2.85 18.82 7.23
C GLN A 131 -2.11 17.47 7.11
N TRP A 132 -2.74 16.49 6.51
CA TRP A 132 -2.13 15.18 6.29
C TRP A 132 -0.96 15.24 5.29
N LEU A 133 -1.11 16.02 4.21
CA LEU A 133 -0.03 16.21 3.23
C LEU A 133 1.17 16.91 3.85
N ALA A 134 0.95 17.94 4.67
CA ALA A 134 2.03 18.61 5.41
C ALA A 134 2.79 17.62 6.29
N LYS A 135 2.07 16.73 7.00
CA LYS A 135 2.69 15.68 7.81
C LYS A 135 3.49 14.68 6.98
N ALA A 136 2.98 14.29 5.80
CA ALA A 136 3.73 13.43 4.89
C ALA A 136 5.05 14.08 4.42
N ILE A 137 5.01 15.37 4.10
CA ILE A 137 6.19 16.16 3.70
C ILE A 137 7.20 16.29 4.85
N GLU A 138 6.73 16.47 6.10
CA GLU A 138 7.59 16.56 7.28
C GLU A 138 8.35 15.24 7.54
N ILE A 139 7.70 14.09 7.31
CA ILE A 139 8.27 12.76 7.58
C ILE A 139 9.16 12.28 6.42
N GLY A 140 8.76 12.55 5.21
CA GLY A 140 9.39 12.02 3.99
C GLY A 140 10.36 12.98 3.32
N ALA A 141 10.85 12.60 2.13
CA ALA A 141 11.61 13.50 1.28
C ALA A 141 10.66 14.53 0.64
N ALA A 142 10.69 15.77 1.12
CA ALA A 142 9.73 16.81 0.79
C ALA A 142 9.51 16.99 -0.73
N GLU A 143 10.59 17.09 -1.50
CA GLU A 143 10.52 17.29 -2.95
C GLU A 143 9.93 16.09 -3.69
N ASP A 144 10.20 14.86 -3.21
CA ASP A 144 9.63 13.65 -3.80
C ASP A 144 8.14 13.54 -3.50
N ILE A 145 7.73 13.85 -2.26
CA ILE A 145 6.30 13.88 -1.87
C ILE A 145 5.53 14.92 -2.67
N LYS A 146 6.07 16.14 -2.82
CA LYS A 146 5.43 17.19 -3.62
C LYS A 146 5.30 16.79 -5.09
N ARG A 147 6.37 16.25 -5.68
CA ARG A 147 6.35 15.78 -7.07
C ARG A 147 5.31 14.68 -7.27
N MET A 148 5.23 13.72 -6.35
CA MET A 148 4.23 12.67 -6.37
C MET A 148 2.82 13.25 -6.27
N ALA A 149 2.58 14.17 -5.33
CA ALA A 149 1.29 14.81 -5.11
C ALA A 149 0.80 15.62 -6.31
N LEU A 150 1.70 16.28 -7.05
CA LEU A 150 1.37 17.03 -8.27
C LEU A 150 1.06 16.14 -9.48
N SER A 151 1.34 14.86 -9.42
CA SER A 151 0.99 13.87 -10.44
C SER A 151 -0.17 12.94 -10.02
N ASP A 152 -0.60 13.04 -8.77
CA ASP A 152 -1.64 12.17 -8.20
C ASP A 152 -3.05 12.75 -8.49
N PRO A 153 -3.89 12.05 -9.28
CA PRO A 153 -5.25 12.51 -9.58
C PRO A 153 -6.12 12.72 -8.33
N ASP A 154 -5.88 11.99 -7.26
CA ASP A 154 -6.65 12.10 -6.02
C ASP A 154 -6.43 13.44 -5.31
N LEU A 155 -5.28 14.08 -5.54
CA LEU A 155 -4.92 15.39 -5.01
C LEU A 155 -5.12 16.54 -6.02
N GLN A 156 -5.72 16.26 -7.19
CA GLN A 156 -5.94 17.28 -8.22
C GLN A 156 -6.61 18.57 -7.70
N PRO A 157 -7.62 18.52 -6.81
CA PRO A 157 -8.23 19.72 -6.25
C PRO A 157 -7.27 20.64 -5.49
N MET A 158 -6.13 20.10 -5.04
CA MET A 158 -5.13 20.81 -4.23
C MET A 158 -3.87 21.21 -5.01
N TRP A 159 -3.73 20.89 -6.29
CA TRP A 159 -2.48 21.13 -7.04
C TRP A 159 -2.02 22.58 -7.02
N GLU A 160 -2.94 23.56 -7.08
CA GLU A 160 -2.57 24.99 -7.04
C GLU A 160 -2.05 25.44 -5.66
N GLU A 161 -2.47 24.76 -4.60
CA GLU A 161 -1.93 24.96 -3.26
C GLU A 161 -0.57 24.27 -3.11
N ILE A 162 -0.46 23.03 -3.56
CA ILE A 162 0.77 22.23 -3.48
C ILE A 162 1.94 22.89 -4.21
N LYS A 163 1.68 23.54 -5.37
CA LYS A 163 2.71 24.29 -6.11
C LYS A 163 3.33 25.46 -5.32
N LYS A 164 2.66 25.92 -4.26
CA LYS A 164 3.11 27.05 -3.43
C LYS A 164 3.86 26.61 -2.18
N LEU A 165 3.85 25.31 -1.87
CA LEU A 165 4.62 24.71 -0.77
C LEU A 165 6.09 24.57 -1.16
#